data_174861137a1f832ba30b76b3b66e8e30
#
_entry.id   174861137a1f832ba30b76b3b66e8e30
#
_cell.length_a   1.000
_cell.length_b   1.000
_cell.length_c   1.000
_cell.angle_alpha   90.00
_cell.angle_beta   90.00
_cell.angle_gamma   90.00
#
_symmetry.space_group_name_H-M   'P 1'
#
loop_
_entity.id
_entity.type
_entity.pdbx_description
1 polymer ?
#
loop_
_entity_poly.entity_id
_entity_poly.type
_entity_poly.pdbx_seq_one_letter_code
_entity_poly.pdbx_strand_id
1 'polypeptide(L)'
;MIDTLRSVSHLQKELGDDLFNALVSSDNTSAVREFAQKLLDGSVPTTMTIAGRTYDLLGFLKGTETQIKGKVMVTRAKEMSAHLGEDDGKYILEHQDEIPVALRGKVAFVFTDWRNPDDSERVAYLCWDGGRWVQGWRWLGRGCWFGDDRVLRRK
;
A
#
# COMPACT_ATOMS: atom_id res chain seq x y z
N MET A 1 -7.02 -14.22 19.44
CA MET A 1 -8.47 -14.24 19.68
C MET A 1 -9.12 -12.84 19.63
N ILE A 2 -8.52 -11.82 20.24
CA ILE A 2 -9.04 -10.43 20.23
C ILE A 2 -9.06 -9.81 18.82
N ASP A 3 -8.09 -10.10 17.96
CA ASP A 3 -8.04 -9.56 16.59
C ASP A 3 -9.10 -10.18 15.67
N THR A 4 -9.46 -11.43 15.89
CA THR A 4 -10.51 -12.11 15.13
C THR A 4 -11.90 -11.53 15.44
N LEU A 5 -12.17 -11.18 16.69
CA LEU A 5 -13.44 -10.58 17.11
C LEU A 5 -13.59 -9.14 16.60
N ARG A 6 -12.51 -8.37 16.55
CA ARG A 6 -12.53 -7.03 15.94
C ARG A 6 -12.76 -7.08 14.42
N SER A 7 -12.16 -8.05 13.75
CA SER A 7 -12.38 -8.28 12.31
C SER A 7 -13.81 -8.70 12.00
N VAL A 8 -14.42 -9.53 12.83
CA VAL A 8 -15.81 -9.96 12.69
C VAL A 8 -16.79 -8.78 12.90
N SER A 9 -16.55 -7.97 13.93
CA SER A 9 -17.38 -6.77 14.19
C SER A 9 -17.26 -5.73 13.08
N HIS A 10 -16.08 -5.60 12.48
CA HIS A 10 -15.86 -4.71 11.34
C HIS A 10 -16.58 -5.22 10.09
N LEU A 11 -16.48 -6.50 9.79
CA LEU A 11 -17.22 -7.16 8.70
C LEU A 11 -18.73 -7.00 8.84
N GLN A 12 -19.27 -7.19 10.04
CA GLN A 12 -20.70 -6.99 10.31
C GLN A 12 -21.15 -5.56 10.02
N LYS A 13 -20.35 -4.57 10.41
CA LYS A 13 -20.63 -3.16 10.18
C LYS A 13 -20.60 -2.79 8.69
N GLU A 14 -19.67 -3.36 7.92
CA GLU A 14 -19.51 -3.08 6.49
C GLU A 14 -20.54 -3.79 5.61
N LEU A 15 -20.95 -5.01 5.98
CA LEU A 15 -21.86 -5.84 5.19
C LEU A 15 -23.35 -5.60 5.54
N GLY A 16 -23.62 -5.00 6.69
CA GLY A 16 -24.99 -4.96 7.25
C GLY A 16 -25.40 -6.30 7.89
N ASP A 17 -26.26 -6.20 8.87
CA ASP A 17 -26.63 -7.35 9.71
C ASP A 17 -27.26 -8.51 8.92
N ASP A 18 -28.09 -8.22 7.93
CA ASP A 18 -28.79 -9.24 7.14
C ASP A 18 -27.83 -10.10 6.29
N LEU A 19 -26.88 -9.44 5.62
CA LEU A 19 -25.90 -10.14 4.78
C LEU A 19 -24.88 -10.88 5.63
N PHE A 20 -24.46 -10.32 6.75
CA PHE A 20 -23.57 -10.95 7.71
C PHE A 20 -24.20 -12.20 8.32
N ASN A 21 -25.46 -12.12 8.76
CA ASN A 21 -26.20 -13.25 9.33
C ASN A 21 -26.43 -14.36 8.28
N ALA A 22 -26.71 -14.02 7.04
CA ALA A 22 -26.83 -14.99 5.95
C ALA A 22 -25.52 -15.75 5.67
N LEU A 23 -24.37 -15.07 5.77
CA LEU A 23 -23.03 -15.66 5.61
C LEU A 23 -22.65 -16.56 6.79
N VAL A 24 -22.97 -16.15 8.02
CA VAL A 24 -22.63 -16.90 9.25
C VAL A 24 -23.54 -18.11 9.45
N SER A 25 -24.77 -18.08 8.97
CA SER A 25 -25.73 -19.18 9.06
C SER A 25 -25.54 -20.27 8.00
N SER A 26 -24.67 -20.07 7.01
CA SER A 26 -24.32 -21.11 6.05
C SER A 26 -23.29 -22.07 6.64
N ASP A 27 -23.56 -23.38 6.57
CA ASP A 27 -22.64 -24.46 7.05
C ASP A 27 -21.32 -24.52 6.29
N ASN A 28 -21.04 -23.53 5.43
CA ASN A 28 -19.87 -23.51 4.55
C ASN A 28 -18.77 -22.58 5.08
N THR A 29 -18.09 -23.02 6.13
CA THR A 29 -16.99 -22.29 6.76
C THR A 29 -15.82 -21.98 5.82
N SER A 30 -15.59 -22.80 4.78
CA SER A 30 -14.53 -22.55 3.80
C SER A 30 -14.89 -21.41 2.84
N ALA A 31 -16.15 -21.28 2.42
CA ALA A 31 -16.63 -20.18 1.58
C ALA A 31 -16.58 -18.83 2.37
N VAL A 32 -16.93 -18.85 3.65
CA VAL A 32 -16.83 -17.66 4.52
C VAL A 32 -15.39 -17.22 4.70
N ARG A 33 -14.46 -18.16 4.88
CA ARG A 33 -13.02 -17.88 4.97
C ARG A 33 -12.47 -17.30 3.67
N GLU A 34 -12.84 -17.89 2.53
CA GLU A 34 -12.40 -17.44 1.21
C GLU A 34 -12.92 -16.04 0.90
N PHE A 35 -14.18 -15.76 1.23
CA PHE A 35 -14.79 -14.45 1.10
C PHE A 35 -14.14 -13.42 2.03
N ALA A 36 -13.90 -13.77 3.31
CA ALA A 36 -13.21 -12.91 4.27
C ALA A 36 -11.78 -12.62 3.82
N GLN A 37 -11.05 -13.62 3.30
CA GLN A 37 -9.71 -13.46 2.76
C GLN A 37 -9.71 -12.54 1.53
N LYS A 38 -10.69 -12.69 0.64
CA LYS A 38 -10.86 -11.85 -0.54
C LYS A 38 -11.21 -10.40 -0.18
N LEU A 39 -12.01 -10.18 0.88
CA LEU A 39 -12.27 -8.85 1.44
C LEU A 39 -11.01 -8.25 2.08
N LEU A 40 -10.22 -9.06 2.79
CA LEU A 40 -8.97 -8.62 3.39
C LEU A 40 -7.93 -8.28 2.31
N ASP A 41 -7.81 -9.07 1.26
CA ASP A 41 -6.92 -8.83 0.12
C ASP A 41 -7.40 -7.65 -0.74
N GLY A 42 -8.72 -7.51 -0.91
CA GLY A 42 -9.35 -6.36 -1.58
C GLY A 42 -9.42 -5.10 -0.72
N SER A 43 -9.03 -5.17 0.57
CA SER A 43 -9.08 -4.03 1.50
C SER A 43 -7.89 -3.09 1.40
N VAL A 44 -6.84 -3.43 0.62
CA VAL A 44 -5.70 -2.53 0.37
C VAL A 44 -6.16 -1.45 -0.61
N PRO A 45 -6.28 -0.18 -0.18
CA PRO A 45 -6.68 0.90 -1.06
C PRO A 45 -5.74 1.05 -2.25
N THR A 46 -6.28 1.35 -3.41
CA THR A 46 -5.52 1.67 -4.63
C THR A 46 -5.39 3.17 -4.86
N THR A 47 -6.06 3.96 -4.02
CA THR A 47 -6.01 5.42 -4.01
C THR A 47 -6.02 5.94 -2.58
N MET A 48 -5.47 7.13 -2.38
CA MET A 48 -5.58 7.87 -1.12
C MET A 48 -5.67 9.36 -1.37
N THR A 49 -6.36 10.08 -0.49
CA THR A 49 -6.41 11.55 -0.49
C THR A 49 -5.76 12.07 0.79
N ILE A 50 -4.73 12.89 0.62
CA ILE A 50 -3.95 13.47 1.71
C ILE A 50 -4.04 14.99 1.62
N ALA A 51 -4.71 15.63 2.59
CA ALA A 51 -4.87 17.08 2.67
C ALA A 51 -5.28 17.72 1.32
N GLY A 52 -6.24 17.11 0.62
CA GLY A 52 -6.76 17.57 -0.67
C GLY A 52 -5.97 17.10 -1.91
N ARG A 53 -4.83 16.46 -1.75
CA ARG A 53 -4.10 15.82 -2.87
C ARG A 53 -4.49 14.36 -2.98
N THR A 54 -4.91 13.92 -4.17
CA THR A 54 -5.27 12.53 -4.43
C THR A 54 -4.15 11.82 -5.18
N TYR A 55 -3.82 10.62 -4.71
CA TYR A 55 -2.77 9.77 -5.27
C TYR A 55 -3.33 8.40 -5.66
N ASP A 56 -2.96 7.92 -6.85
CA ASP A 56 -3.08 6.51 -7.19
C ASP A 56 -1.89 5.75 -6.63
N LEU A 57 -2.14 4.59 -6.03
CA LEU A 57 -1.12 3.67 -5.50
C LEU A 57 -0.93 2.54 -6.51
N LEU A 58 0.17 2.56 -7.25
CA LEU A 58 0.38 1.69 -8.40
C LEU A 58 1.44 0.63 -8.11
N GLY A 59 1.11 -0.63 -8.39
CA GLY A 59 2.08 -1.71 -8.46
C GLY A 59 2.84 -1.66 -9.80
N PHE A 60 4.06 -2.13 -9.80
CA PHE A 60 4.93 -2.12 -10.98
C PHE A 60 5.35 -3.52 -11.47
N LEU A 61 4.97 -4.58 -10.75
CA LEU A 61 5.22 -5.96 -11.17
C LEU A 61 4.28 -6.35 -12.33
N LYS A 62 4.75 -7.18 -13.24
CA LYS A 62 3.99 -7.66 -14.39
C LYS A 62 3.96 -9.18 -14.43
N GLY A 63 2.82 -9.77 -14.82
CA GLY A 63 2.67 -11.21 -15.00
C GLY A 63 3.00 -11.98 -13.71
N THR A 64 3.94 -12.92 -13.83
CA THR A 64 4.37 -13.80 -12.73
C THR A 64 5.58 -13.26 -11.95
N GLU A 65 5.97 -12.01 -12.17
CA GLU A 65 7.07 -11.38 -11.46
C GLU A 65 6.77 -11.28 -9.96
N THR A 66 7.72 -11.67 -9.12
CA THR A 66 7.66 -11.50 -7.67
C THR A 66 8.55 -10.36 -7.18
N GLN A 67 9.52 -9.97 -8.00
CA GLN A 67 10.45 -8.87 -7.73
C GLN A 67 11.07 -8.35 -9.02
N ILE A 68 11.55 -7.12 -9.01
CA ILE A 68 12.29 -6.50 -10.12
C ILE A 68 13.48 -5.69 -9.61
N LYS A 69 14.42 -5.37 -10.51
CA LYS A 69 15.53 -4.48 -10.21
C LYS A 69 15.08 -3.02 -10.18
N GLY A 70 15.77 -2.20 -9.41
CA GLY A 70 15.42 -0.79 -9.23
C GLY A 70 15.38 0.03 -10.52
N LYS A 71 16.28 -0.23 -11.47
CA LYS A 71 16.28 0.47 -12.78
C LYS A 71 15.00 0.16 -13.59
N VAL A 72 14.54 -1.08 -13.56
CA VAL A 72 13.28 -1.50 -14.20
C VAL A 72 12.08 -0.83 -13.50
N MET A 73 12.09 -0.81 -12.18
CA MET A 73 11.05 -0.14 -11.37
C MET A 73 10.96 1.35 -11.73
N VAL A 74 12.08 2.06 -11.79
CA VAL A 74 12.12 3.50 -12.17
C VAL A 74 11.58 3.71 -13.57
N THR A 75 11.95 2.87 -14.54
CA THR A 75 11.44 2.95 -15.91
C THR A 75 9.92 2.78 -15.94
N ARG A 76 9.39 1.77 -15.27
CA ARG A 76 7.94 1.51 -15.19
C ARG A 76 7.20 2.63 -14.47
N ALA A 77 7.76 3.18 -13.41
CA ALA A 77 7.19 4.34 -12.72
C ALA A 77 7.04 5.55 -13.64
N LYS A 78 8.03 5.83 -14.48
CA LYS A 78 7.96 6.89 -15.48
C LYS A 78 6.91 6.61 -16.54
N GLU A 79 6.82 5.39 -17.07
CA GLU A 79 5.80 4.98 -18.03
C GLU A 79 4.37 5.16 -17.48
N MET A 80 4.18 4.95 -16.17
CA MET A 80 2.90 5.14 -15.49
C MET A 80 2.66 6.59 -15.01
N SER A 81 3.57 7.52 -15.26
CA SER A 81 3.56 8.88 -14.69
C SER A 81 3.52 8.88 -13.15
N ALA A 82 4.15 7.89 -12.54
CA ALA A 82 4.19 7.64 -11.10
C ALA A 82 5.59 7.85 -10.50
N HIS A 83 6.29 8.89 -10.94
CA HIS A 83 7.66 9.22 -10.55
C HIS A 83 7.69 10.50 -9.70
N LEU A 84 7.06 10.45 -8.53
CA LEU A 84 7.01 11.57 -7.60
C LEU A 84 8.36 11.78 -6.89
N GLY A 85 8.57 13.01 -6.48
CA GLY A 85 9.79 13.46 -5.82
C GLY A 85 9.61 13.84 -4.35
N GLU A 86 10.57 14.62 -3.85
CA GLU A 86 10.67 15.03 -2.46
C GLU A 86 9.44 15.84 -1.96
N ASP A 87 8.90 16.71 -2.81
CA ASP A 87 7.77 17.58 -2.45
C ASP A 87 6.55 16.76 -2.03
N ASP A 88 6.14 15.79 -2.85
CA ASP A 88 5.01 14.93 -2.52
C ASP A 88 5.33 13.98 -1.36
N GLY A 89 6.56 13.45 -1.27
CA GLY A 89 6.97 12.58 -0.19
C GLY A 89 6.91 13.26 1.17
N LYS A 90 7.45 14.47 1.27
CA LYS A 90 7.39 15.28 2.49
C LYS A 90 5.96 15.68 2.82
N TYR A 91 5.17 16.08 1.83
CA TYR A 91 3.77 16.44 2.01
C TYR A 91 2.96 15.28 2.61
N ILE A 92 3.12 14.09 2.10
CA ILE A 92 2.46 12.89 2.63
C ILE A 92 2.93 12.61 4.06
N LEU A 93 4.23 12.74 4.33
CA LEU A 93 4.79 12.49 5.65
C LEU A 93 4.31 13.50 6.70
N GLU A 94 4.18 14.77 6.34
CA GLU A 94 3.63 15.83 7.20
C GLU A 94 2.16 15.61 7.55
N HIS A 95 1.40 14.95 6.67
CA HIS A 95 -0.02 14.63 6.85
C HIS A 95 -0.26 13.13 7.01
N GLN A 96 0.68 12.41 7.62
CA GLN A 96 0.64 10.95 7.72
C GLN A 96 -0.55 10.38 8.49
N ASP A 97 -1.18 11.16 9.34
CA ASP A 97 -2.41 10.81 10.03
C ASP A 97 -3.61 10.62 9.08
N GLU A 98 -3.56 11.21 7.89
CA GLU A 98 -4.56 11.03 6.85
C GLU A 98 -4.33 9.79 5.95
N ILE A 99 -3.17 9.15 6.06
CA ILE A 99 -2.91 7.90 5.32
C ILE A 99 -3.85 6.80 5.82
N PRO A 100 -4.57 6.10 4.93
CA PRO A 100 -5.49 5.05 5.33
C PRO A 100 -4.84 3.99 6.23
N VAL A 101 -5.50 3.68 7.34
CA VAL A 101 -5.01 2.68 8.31
C VAL A 101 -4.80 1.31 7.67
N ALA A 102 -5.61 0.97 6.66
CA ALA A 102 -5.51 -0.28 5.90
C ALA A 102 -4.16 -0.47 5.17
N LEU A 103 -3.38 0.61 4.96
CA LEU A 103 -2.07 0.55 4.31
C LEU A 103 -0.91 0.30 5.29
N ARG A 104 -1.13 0.48 6.59
CA ARG A 104 -0.09 0.35 7.62
C ARG A 104 0.48 -1.07 7.66
N GLY A 105 1.79 -1.19 7.50
CA GLY A 105 2.49 -2.46 7.51
C GLY A 105 2.24 -3.37 6.30
N LYS A 106 1.46 -2.92 5.30
CA LYS A 106 1.12 -3.71 4.10
C LYS A 106 1.79 -3.20 2.84
N VAL A 107 2.06 -1.90 2.77
CA VAL A 107 2.69 -1.27 1.61
C VAL A 107 3.80 -0.31 2.03
N ALA A 108 4.75 -0.10 1.13
CA ALA A 108 5.71 0.99 1.19
C ALA A 108 5.49 1.91 -0.01
N PHE A 109 5.57 3.21 0.18
CA PHE A 109 5.48 4.20 -0.89
C PHE A 109 6.87 4.54 -1.38
N VAL A 110 7.10 4.50 -2.69
CA VAL A 110 8.40 4.73 -3.32
C VAL A 110 8.36 6.02 -4.14
N PHE A 111 9.33 6.88 -3.94
CA PHE A 111 9.48 8.17 -4.61
C PHE A 111 10.72 8.15 -5.50
N THR A 112 10.56 7.78 -6.76
CA THR A 112 11.68 7.53 -7.67
C THR A 112 12.47 8.78 -8.02
N ASP A 113 11.87 9.97 -7.93
CA ASP A 113 12.54 11.24 -8.18
C ASP A 113 13.03 11.93 -6.88
N TRP A 114 12.80 11.31 -5.72
CA TRP A 114 13.40 11.76 -4.46
C TRP A 114 14.67 10.96 -4.19
N ARG A 115 15.79 11.54 -4.59
CA ARG A 115 17.11 10.93 -4.47
C ARG A 115 17.82 11.38 -3.21
N ASN A 116 18.62 10.48 -2.63
CA ASN A 116 19.49 10.86 -1.52
C ASN A 116 20.52 11.90 -2.00
N PRO A 117 20.70 13.03 -1.29
CA PRO A 117 21.65 14.07 -1.67
C PRO A 117 23.11 13.61 -1.77
N ASP A 118 23.49 12.63 -0.93
CA ASP A 118 24.86 12.10 -0.87
C ASP A 118 25.07 10.91 -1.83
N ASP A 119 23.99 10.31 -2.33
CA ASP A 119 24.04 9.12 -3.16
C ASP A 119 22.77 8.97 -4.03
N SER A 120 22.87 9.43 -5.27
CA SER A 120 21.75 9.42 -6.24
C SER A 120 21.26 8.02 -6.64
N GLU A 121 21.98 6.95 -6.29
CA GLU A 121 21.56 5.57 -6.48
C GLU A 121 20.57 5.10 -5.39
N ARG A 122 20.27 5.95 -4.40
CA ARG A 122 19.28 5.69 -3.37
C ARG A 122 18.04 6.55 -3.58
N VAL A 123 16.88 5.91 -3.52
CA VAL A 123 15.58 6.59 -3.58
C VAL A 123 14.90 6.56 -2.21
N ALA A 124 14.09 7.59 -1.95
CA ALA A 124 13.28 7.64 -0.76
C ALA A 124 12.11 6.65 -0.82
N TYR A 125 11.77 6.10 0.32
CA TYR A 125 10.54 5.36 0.53
C TYR A 125 9.93 5.72 1.88
N LEU A 126 8.60 5.56 2.00
CA LEU A 126 7.88 5.68 3.27
C LEU A 126 7.34 4.31 3.65
N CYS A 127 7.58 3.88 4.87
CA CYS A 127 7.02 2.64 5.42
C CYS A 127 6.46 2.87 6.82
N TRP A 128 5.56 1.98 7.24
CA TRP A 128 5.03 1.98 8.60
C TRP A 128 5.99 1.26 9.53
N ASP A 129 6.53 1.97 10.50
CA ASP A 129 7.44 1.41 11.50
C ASP A 129 7.27 2.10 12.85
N GLY A 130 7.27 1.32 13.93
CA GLY A 130 7.17 1.84 15.29
C GLY A 130 5.92 2.68 15.57
N GLY A 131 4.80 2.41 14.89
CA GLY A 131 3.54 3.11 15.10
C GLY A 131 3.38 4.42 14.31
N ARG A 132 4.26 4.67 13.35
CA ARG A 132 4.23 5.86 12.47
C ARG A 132 4.81 5.55 11.09
N TRP A 133 4.52 6.43 10.13
CA TRP A 133 5.19 6.41 8.84
C TRP A 133 6.55 7.07 8.96
N VAL A 134 7.58 6.41 8.43
CA VAL A 134 8.96 6.89 8.46
C VAL A 134 9.55 6.87 7.06
N GLN A 135 10.45 7.83 6.80
CA GLN A 135 11.18 7.89 5.55
C GLN A 135 12.53 7.16 5.69
N GLY A 136 12.86 6.37 4.68
CA GLY A 136 14.15 5.71 4.56
C GLY A 136 14.72 5.84 3.15
N TRP A 137 15.91 5.31 2.97
CA TRP A 137 16.63 5.28 1.69
C TRP A 137 16.89 3.83 1.28
N ARG A 138 16.60 3.48 0.03
CA ARG A 138 16.84 2.15 -0.52
C ARG A 138 17.63 2.23 -1.82
N TRP A 139 18.62 1.34 -1.96
CA TRP A 139 19.46 1.25 -3.13
C TRP A 139 18.69 0.75 -4.36
N LEU A 140 18.89 1.42 -5.50
CA LEU A 140 18.32 0.97 -6.78
C LEU A 140 19.10 -0.22 -7.34
N GLY A 141 20.42 -0.19 -7.23
CA GLY A 141 21.31 -1.18 -7.87
C GLY A 141 21.46 -2.48 -7.10
N ARG A 142 21.34 -2.46 -5.78
CA ARG A 142 21.58 -3.63 -4.90
C ARG A 142 20.30 -4.26 -4.37
N GLY A 143 19.18 -3.59 -4.47
CA GLY A 143 17.90 -4.05 -3.95
C GLY A 143 17.03 -4.71 -4.99
N CYS A 144 16.17 -5.59 -4.53
CA CYS A 144 14.98 -6.02 -5.25
C CYS A 144 13.78 -5.22 -4.74
N TRP A 145 12.81 -5.02 -5.62
CA TRP A 145 11.57 -4.30 -5.36
C TRP A 145 10.41 -5.27 -5.51
N PHE A 146 9.51 -5.28 -4.56
CA PHE A 146 8.52 -6.34 -4.35
C PHE A 146 7.09 -5.87 -4.58
N GLY A 147 6.15 -6.81 -4.49
CA GLY A 147 4.73 -6.56 -4.73
C GLY A 147 4.03 -5.70 -3.66
N ASP A 148 4.64 -5.47 -2.50
CA ASP A 148 4.15 -4.56 -1.45
C ASP A 148 4.67 -3.12 -1.62
N ASP A 149 5.64 -2.91 -2.48
CA ASP A 149 6.08 -1.55 -2.86
C ASP A 149 5.08 -0.92 -3.84
N ARG A 150 4.78 0.38 -3.65
CA ARG A 150 3.88 1.16 -4.51
C ARG A 150 4.56 2.44 -4.97
N VAL A 151 4.49 2.72 -6.26
CA VAL A 151 4.78 4.04 -6.79
C VAL A 151 3.49 4.86 -6.85
N LEU A 152 3.60 6.17 -6.75
CA LEU A 152 2.44 7.04 -6.62
C LEU A 152 2.31 7.96 -7.84
N ARG A 153 1.08 8.13 -8.30
CA ARG A 153 0.71 9.10 -9.32
C ARG A 153 -0.27 10.10 -8.72
N ARG A 154 0.06 11.38 -8.78
CA ARG A 154 -0.86 12.45 -8.38
C ARG A 154 -1.92 12.66 -9.46
N LYS A 155 -3.19 12.73 -9.04
CA LYS A 155 -4.32 13.09 -9.91
C LYS A 155 -4.47 14.59 -10.08
#